data_df81ab6a6f29c94c327006afd17a2379
#
_entry.id   df81ab6a6f29c94c327006afd17a2379
#
_cell.length_a   1.000
_cell.length_b   1.000
_cell.length_c   1.000
_cell.angle_alpha   90.00
_cell.angle_beta   90.00
_cell.angle_gamma   90.00
#
_symmetry.space_group_name_H-M   'P 1'
#
loop_
_entity.id
_entity.type
_entity.pdbx_description
1 polymer ?
#
loop_
_entity_poly.entity_id
_entity_poly.type
_entity_poly.pdbx_seq_one_letter_code
_entity_poly.pdbx_strand_id
1 'polypeptide(L)'
;MRSTAAIVLSVFVASASCGAAPLSLFAKRVLAVHNGERVARQIPRLTWSETLAAHAQVWADAMAKSGQFQHSPRSSRPGEGENLWIGTANAYQPEEMVEAWADEQQYFQNGTFPNVVTPGGPHVVGHFTQIIWKPTTEVGCAEVSGNGRDILVCRYSPPGNLVGEKPY
;
A
#
# COMPACT_ATOMS: atom_id res chain seq x y z
N MET A 1 -65.89 -35.64 6.28
CA MET A 1 -64.95 -34.58 6.72
C MET A 1 -63.55 -35.03 6.30
N ARG A 2 -62.97 -34.40 5.26
CA ARG A 2 -61.62 -34.70 4.76
C ARG A 2 -60.74 -33.56 5.18
N SER A 3 -59.74 -33.84 6.05
CA SER A 3 -58.75 -32.89 6.50
C SER A 3 -57.59 -32.79 5.49
N THR A 4 -57.41 -31.63 4.90
CA THR A 4 -56.28 -31.32 4.00
C THR A 4 -55.12 -30.75 4.85
N ALA A 5 -54.05 -31.52 4.99
CA ALA A 5 -52.82 -31.04 5.61
C ALA A 5 -52.04 -30.21 4.60
N ALA A 6 -51.78 -28.96 4.92
CA ALA A 6 -50.88 -28.08 4.11
C ALA A 6 -49.43 -28.34 4.50
N ILE A 7 -48.62 -28.75 3.53
CA ILE A 7 -47.16 -28.88 3.67
C ILE A 7 -46.53 -27.51 3.46
N VAL A 8 -45.98 -26.93 4.52
CA VAL A 8 -45.17 -25.70 4.45
C VAL A 8 -43.75 -26.09 4.04
N LEU A 9 -43.38 -25.76 2.84
CA LEU A 9 -42.01 -25.95 2.30
C LEU A 9 -41.14 -24.78 2.77
N SER A 10 -40.31 -24.99 3.79
CA SER A 10 -39.33 -23.96 4.23
C SER A 10 -38.13 -23.94 3.28
N VAL A 11 -38.01 -22.87 2.53
CA VAL A 11 -36.85 -22.63 1.68
C VAL A 11 -35.71 -22.06 2.55
N PHE A 12 -34.70 -22.87 2.83
CA PHE A 12 -33.46 -22.39 3.43
C PHE A 12 -32.64 -21.67 2.35
N VAL A 13 -32.57 -20.33 2.44
CA VAL A 13 -31.62 -19.52 1.64
C VAL A 13 -30.28 -19.56 2.38
N ALA A 14 -29.35 -20.38 1.87
CA ALA A 14 -27.98 -20.37 2.33
C ALA A 14 -27.32 -19.07 1.86
N SER A 15 -27.10 -18.11 2.75
CA SER A 15 -26.27 -16.95 2.51
C SER A 15 -24.81 -17.40 2.41
N ALA A 16 -24.26 -17.49 1.21
CA ALA A 16 -22.83 -17.66 0.99
C ALA A 16 -22.12 -16.38 1.47
N SER A 17 -21.44 -16.46 2.60
CA SER A 17 -20.50 -15.43 3.01
C SER A 17 -19.32 -15.44 2.03
N CYS A 18 -19.24 -14.44 1.17
CA CYS A 18 -18.07 -14.21 0.30
C CYS A 18 -16.92 -13.75 1.20
N GLY A 19 -16.21 -14.70 1.81
CA GLY A 19 -14.98 -14.42 2.51
C GLY A 19 -13.94 -13.94 1.50
N ALA A 20 -13.25 -12.82 1.79
CA ALA A 20 -12.14 -12.36 0.97
C ALA A 20 -11.08 -13.47 0.86
N ALA A 21 -10.52 -13.66 -0.33
CA ALA A 21 -9.44 -14.61 -0.55
C ALA A 21 -8.24 -14.26 0.37
N PRO A 22 -7.49 -15.27 0.85
CA PRO A 22 -6.33 -15.01 1.69
C PRO A 22 -5.27 -14.23 0.90
N LEU A 23 -4.65 -13.23 1.55
CA LEU A 23 -3.57 -12.44 0.97
C LEU A 23 -2.40 -13.33 0.54
N SER A 24 -1.77 -12.98 -0.59
CA SER A 24 -0.53 -13.59 -1.04
C SER A 24 0.60 -13.40 -0.02
N LEU A 25 1.66 -14.21 -0.09
CA LEU A 25 2.82 -14.05 0.78
C LEU A 25 3.49 -12.69 0.58
N PHE A 26 3.61 -12.22 -0.66
CA PHE A 26 4.09 -10.88 -0.99
C PHE A 26 3.27 -9.79 -0.28
N ALA A 27 1.95 -9.81 -0.44
CA ALA A 27 1.07 -8.82 0.19
C ALA A 27 1.20 -8.82 1.72
N LYS A 28 1.30 -10.00 2.34
CA LYS A 28 1.50 -10.15 3.79
C LYS A 28 2.82 -9.53 4.26
N ARG A 29 3.92 -9.77 3.55
CA ARG A 29 5.26 -9.27 3.89
C ARG A 29 5.29 -7.74 3.79
N VAL A 30 4.87 -7.18 2.67
CA VAL A 30 4.79 -5.73 2.45
C VAL A 30 3.90 -5.05 3.49
N LEU A 31 2.69 -5.58 3.71
CA LEU A 31 1.74 -5.02 4.66
C LEU A 31 2.24 -5.10 6.12
N ALA A 32 3.02 -6.13 6.45
CA ALA A 32 3.57 -6.30 7.80
C ALA A 32 4.52 -5.16 8.19
N VAL A 33 5.45 -4.76 7.30
CA VAL A 33 6.37 -3.63 7.55
C VAL A 33 5.60 -2.33 7.69
N HIS A 34 4.69 -2.02 6.75
CA HIS A 34 3.83 -0.83 6.85
C HIS A 34 3.12 -0.74 8.20
N ASN A 35 2.49 -1.86 8.60
CA ASN A 35 1.71 -1.90 9.82
C ASN A 35 2.56 -1.96 11.09
N GLY A 36 3.79 -2.44 11.01
CA GLY A 36 4.79 -2.34 12.08
C GLY A 36 5.08 -0.88 12.43
N GLU A 37 5.40 -0.06 11.41
CA GLU A 37 5.68 1.36 11.57
C GLU A 37 4.49 2.16 12.12
N ARG A 38 3.28 1.82 11.65
CA ARG A 38 2.05 2.47 12.10
C ARG A 38 1.69 2.13 13.53
N VAL A 39 1.79 0.85 13.91
CA VAL A 39 1.51 0.40 15.30
C VAL A 39 2.48 1.02 16.30
N ALA A 40 3.78 1.10 15.96
CA ALA A 40 4.78 1.76 16.81
C ALA A 40 4.43 3.22 17.13
N ARG A 41 3.60 3.87 16.29
CA ARG A 41 3.14 5.27 16.43
C ARG A 41 1.67 5.40 16.81
N GLN A 42 1.02 4.31 17.18
CA GLN A 42 -0.41 4.26 17.55
C GLN A 42 -1.33 4.78 16.42
N ILE A 43 -0.93 4.56 15.17
CA ILE A 43 -1.70 4.90 13.97
C ILE A 43 -2.49 3.65 13.54
N PRO A 44 -3.76 3.78 13.10
CA PRO A 44 -4.53 2.65 12.59
C PRO A 44 -3.82 1.90 11.47
N ARG A 45 -3.93 0.56 11.48
CA ARG A 45 -3.35 -0.30 10.45
C ARG A 45 -3.94 -0.02 9.08
N LEU A 46 -3.11 -0.19 8.04
CA LEU A 46 -3.58 -0.26 6.66
C LEU A 46 -4.21 -1.62 6.38
N THR A 47 -5.17 -1.62 5.46
CA THR A 47 -5.70 -2.83 4.82
C THR A 47 -5.12 -2.97 3.41
N TRP A 48 -5.04 -4.21 2.93
CA TRP A 48 -4.62 -4.46 1.56
C TRP A 48 -5.76 -4.22 0.59
N SER A 49 -5.46 -3.53 -0.52
CA SER A 49 -6.40 -3.26 -1.61
C SER A 49 -5.88 -3.88 -2.91
N GLU A 50 -6.62 -4.88 -3.43
CA GLU A 50 -6.29 -5.50 -4.72
C GLU A 50 -6.45 -4.50 -5.88
N THR A 51 -7.33 -3.52 -5.76
CA THR A 51 -7.48 -2.44 -6.74
C THR A 51 -6.21 -1.60 -6.81
N LEU A 52 -5.69 -1.15 -5.66
CA LEU A 52 -4.43 -0.40 -5.61
C LEU A 52 -3.25 -1.24 -6.08
N ALA A 53 -3.23 -2.54 -5.77
CA ALA A 53 -2.20 -3.46 -6.26
C ALA A 53 -2.23 -3.58 -7.79
N ALA A 54 -3.41 -3.68 -8.38
CA ALA A 54 -3.57 -3.69 -9.84
C ALA A 54 -3.08 -2.38 -10.48
N HIS A 55 -3.39 -1.21 -9.88
CA HIS A 55 -2.87 0.09 -10.35
C HIS A 55 -1.34 0.18 -10.21
N ALA A 56 -0.78 -0.34 -9.12
CA ALA A 56 0.66 -0.43 -8.90
C ALA A 56 1.33 -1.31 -9.97
N GLN A 57 0.71 -2.47 -10.30
CA GLN A 57 1.21 -3.38 -11.34
C GLN A 57 1.33 -2.71 -12.70
N VAL A 58 0.30 -1.98 -13.13
CA VAL A 58 0.31 -1.26 -14.42
C VAL A 58 1.49 -0.30 -14.51
N TRP A 59 1.79 0.42 -13.42
CA TRP A 59 2.91 1.36 -13.43
C TRP A 59 4.27 0.68 -13.32
N ALA A 60 4.40 -0.37 -12.52
CA ALA A 60 5.62 -1.17 -12.42
C ALA A 60 5.99 -1.78 -13.79
N ASP A 61 5.00 -2.36 -14.52
CA ASP A 61 5.19 -2.89 -15.87
C ASP A 61 5.64 -1.81 -16.86
N ALA A 62 5.05 -0.61 -16.79
CA ALA A 62 5.43 0.51 -17.66
C ALA A 62 6.88 0.95 -17.41
N MET A 63 7.32 1.02 -16.15
CA MET A 63 8.71 1.35 -15.80
C MET A 63 9.68 0.25 -16.22
N ALA A 64 9.36 -1.02 -15.98
CA ALA A 64 10.19 -2.15 -16.40
C ALA A 64 10.38 -2.20 -17.91
N LYS A 65 9.31 -1.89 -18.68
CA LYS A 65 9.36 -1.85 -20.14
C LYS A 65 10.14 -0.66 -20.70
N SER A 66 9.96 0.53 -20.10
CA SER A 66 10.62 1.76 -20.59
C SER A 66 12.06 1.92 -20.10
N GLY A 67 12.42 1.27 -19.00
CA GLY A 67 13.68 1.48 -18.29
C GLY A 67 13.74 2.81 -17.51
N GLN A 68 12.66 3.59 -17.48
CA GLN A 68 12.59 4.87 -16.79
C GLN A 68 12.03 4.69 -15.39
N PHE A 69 12.77 5.11 -14.37
CA PHE A 69 12.32 5.10 -12.98
C PHE A 69 11.82 6.49 -12.58
N GLN A 70 10.50 6.64 -12.50
CA GLN A 70 9.84 7.91 -12.18
C GLN A 70 8.43 7.71 -11.62
N HIS A 71 7.94 8.68 -10.86
CA HIS A 71 6.55 8.69 -10.44
C HIS A 71 5.58 8.74 -11.62
N SER A 72 4.45 8.04 -11.47
CA SER A 72 3.36 8.14 -12.42
C SER A 72 2.77 9.56 -12.45
N PRO A 73 2.25 10.03 -13.59
CA PRO A 73 1.55 11.30 -13.65
C PRO A 73 0.40 11.36 -12.63
N ARG A 74 0.25 12.48 -11.92
CA ARG A 74 -0.84 12.62 -10.92
C ARG A 74 -2.23 12.44 -11.55
N SER A 75 -2.39 12.79 -12.83
CA SER A 75 -3.64 12.58 -13.58
C SER A 75 -3.99 11.11 -13.80
N SER A 76 -3.01 10.20 -13.77
CA SER A 76 -3.24 8.75 -13.93
C SER A 76 -3.48 8.03 -12.59
N ARG A 77 -3.39 8.74 -11.45
CA ARG A 77 -3.64 8.21 -10.10
C ARG A 77 -4.47 9.16 -9.24
N PRO A 78 -5.68 9.54 -9.67
CA PRO A 78 -6.51 10.46 -8.92
C PRO A 78 -6.86 9.87 -7.55
N GLY A 79 -6.58 10.63 -6.47
CA GLY A 79 -6.86 10.17 -5.10
C GLY A 79 -5.90 9.12 -4.54
N GLU A 80 -4.76 8.88 -5.20
CA GLU A 80 -3.76 7.91 -4.75
C GLU A 80 -2.38 8.54 -4.48
N GLY A 81 -1.77 8.10 -3.37
CA GLY A 81 -0.34 8.28 -3.11
C GLY A 81 0.49 7.20 -3.81
N GLU A 82 1.81 7.39 -3.87
CA GLU A 82 2.72 6.46 -4.53
C GLU A 82 4.09 6.48 -3.88
N ASN A 83 4.62 5.29 -3.58
CA ASN A 83 6.04 5.07 -3.27
C ASN A 83 6.66 4.18 -4.33
N LEU A 84 7.92 4.45 -4.67
CA LEU A 84 8.70 3.71 -5.66
C LEU A 84 10.02 3.24 -5.05
N TRP A 85 10.42 2.00 -5.37
CA TRP A 85 11.74 1.46 -5.06
C TRP A 85 12.31 0.75 -6.28
N ILE A 86 13.64 0.78 -6.45
CA ILE A 86 14.37 0.07 -7.49
C ILE A 86 15.69 -0.46 -6.94
N GLY A 87 16.02 -1.69 -7.27
CA GLY A 87 17.26 -2.34 -6.88
C GLY A 87 17.76 -3.35 -7.90
N THR A 88 18.83 -4.08 -7.57
CA THR A 88 19.34 -5.17 -8.39
C THR A 88 18.37 -6.34 -8.34
N ALA A 89 18.07 -6.93 -9.49
CA ALA A 89 17.12 -8.03 -9.60
C ALA A 89 17.49 -9.23 -8.71
N ASN A 90 16.51 -9.76 -7.99
CA ASN A 90 16.61 -10.89 -7.06
C ASN A 90 17.59 -10.68 -5.89
N ALA A 91 17.97 -9.44 -5.58
CA ALA A 91 18.89 -9.15 -4.49
C ALA A 91 18.19 -8.82 -3.16
N TYR A 92 16.91 -8.50 -3.21
CA TYR A 92 16.14 -8.03 -2.03
C TYR A 92 14.81 -8.77 -1.92
N GLN A 93 14.35 -8.95 -0.69
CA GLN A 93 13.01 -9.44 -0.42
C GLN A 93 12.01 -8.26 -0.37
N PRO A 94 10.71 -8.49 -0.62
CA PRO A 94 9.72 -7.40 -0.62
C PRO A 94 9.67 -6.57 0.67
N GLU A 95 9.87 -7.20 1.82
CA GLU A 95 9.95 -6.51 3.11
C GLU A 95 11.16 -5.56 3.18
N GLU A 96 12.33 -5.97 2.69
CA GLU A 96 13.56 -5.16 2.69
C GLU A 96 13.41 -3.91 1.83
N MET A 97 12.65 -4.00 0.72
CA MET A 97 12.34 -2.86 -0.13
C MET A 97 11.48 -1.81 0.60
N VAL A 98 10.52 -2.27 1.42
CA VAL A 98 9.68 -1.36 2.24
C VAL A 98 10.45 -0.86 3.45
N GLU A 99 11.32 -1.68 4.05
CA GLU A 99 12.20 -1.28 5.13
C GLU A 99 13.14 -0.15 4.71
N ALA A 100 13.63 -0.15 3.46
CA ALA A 100 14.42 0.97 2.93
C ALA A 100 13.65 2.31 2.96
N TRP A 101 12.33 2.30 2.77
CA TRP A 101 11.49 3.48 2.98
C TRP A 101 11.27 3.80 4.46
N ALA A 102 11.12 2.77 5.29
CA ALA A 102 10.94 2.93 6.73
C ALA A 102 12.19 3.51 7.41
N ASP A 103 13.38 3.21 6.90
CA ASP A 103 14.67 3.70 7.41
C ASP A 103 14.83 5.22 7.28
N GLU A 104 14.04 5.87 6.41
CA GLU A 104 13.98 7.33 6.35
C GLU A 104 13.51 7.94 7.70
N GLN A 105 12.90 7.15 8.59
CA GLN A 105 12.47 7.57 9.94
C GLN A 105 13.60 8.22 10.76
N GLN A 106 14.84 7.81 10.56
CA GLN A 106 16.00 8.38 11.24
C GLN A 106 16.19 9.88 10.98
N TYR A 107 15.63 10.38 9.87
CA TYR A 107 15.67 11.78 9.48
C TYR A 107 14.33 12.50 9.66
N PHE A 108 13.32 11.79 10.13
CA PHE A 108 11.98 12.33 10.28
C PHE A 108 11.83 13.12 11.58
N GLN A 109 11.27 14.30 11.48
CA GLN A 109 10.76 15.09 12.59
C GLN A 109 9.28 15.36 12.39
N ASN A 110 8.43 14.99 13.35
CA ASN A 110 7.00 15.23 13.22
C ASN A 110 6.69 16.73 13.14
N GLY A 111 5.98 17.11 12.10
CA GLY A 111 5.68 18.50 11.77
C GLY A 111 4.68 18.61 10.63
N THR A 112 4.56 19.80 10.09
CA THR A 112 3.69 20.07 8.93
C THR A 112 4.45 19.80 7.64
N PHE A 113 3.94 18.89 6.79
CA PHE A 113 4.57 18.54 5.51
C PHE A 113 4.64 19.76 4.56
N PRO A 114 5.74 20.05 3.87
CA PRO A 114 6.93 19.19 3.72
C PRO A 114 8.02 19.40 4.79
N ASN A 115 7.83 20.24 5.81
CA ASN A 115 8.82 20.58 6.83
C ASN A 115 8.85 19.51 7.93
N VAL A 116 9.22 18.29 7.55
CA VAL A 116 9.22 17.07 8.40
C VAL A 116 10.58 16.38 8.45
N VAL A 117 11.64 17.09 8.05
CA VAL A 117 13.02 16.60 8.04
C VAL A 117 13.81 17.25 9.18
N THR A 118 14.61 16.45 9.88
CA THR A 118 15.54 16.99 10.90
C THR A 118 16.54 17.95 10.28
N PRO A 119 16.89 19.07 10.97
CA PRO A 119 17.86 20.04 10.45
C PRO A 119 19.18 19.37 10.06
N GLY A 120 19.66 19.60 8.82
CA GLY A 120 20.89 18.99 8.30
C GLY A 120 20.75 17.54 7.80
N GLY A 121 19.58 16.94 7.88
CA GLY A 121 19.30 15.63 7.30
C GLY A 121 19.13 15.69 5.79
N PRO A 122 19.24 14.53 5.09
CA PRO A 122 18.89 14.43 3.68
C PRO A 122 17.42 14.76 3.47
N HIS A 123 17.09 15.39 2.35
CA HIS A 123 15.73 15.91 2.07
C HIS A 123 14.69 14.83 1.71
N VAL A 124 14.94 13.56 2.02
CA VAL A 124 14.08 12.44 1.62
C VAL A 124 13.52 11.73 2.83
N VAL A 125 12.28 12.04 3.18
CA VAL A 125 11.47 11.30 4.16
C VAL A 125 10.05 11.05 3.62
N GLY A 126 9.86 11.27 2.31
CA GLY A 126 8.55 11.23 1.69
C GLY A 126 7.96 9.81 1.63
N HIS A 127 8.80 8.78 1.49
CA HIS A 127 8.33 7.41 1.52
C HIS A 127 7.86 7.02 2.92
N PHE A 128 8.66 7.34 3.94
CA PHE A 128 8.30 7.08 5.31
C PHE A 128 7.04 7.83 5.75
N THR A 129 6.93 9.13 5.43
CA THR A 129 5.75 9.91 5.80
C THR A 129 4.48 9.40 5.12
N GLN A 130 4.56 8.86 3.90
CA GLN A 130 3.43 8.19 3.26
C GLN A 130 3.03 6.92 4.01
N ILE A 131 3.98 6.09 4.46
CA ILE A 131 3.71 4.88 5.26
C ILE A 131 2.91 5.22 6.52
N ILE A 132 3.35 6.26 7.24
CA ILE A 132 2.77 6.66 8.52
C ILE A 132 1.67 7.73 8.39
N TRP A 133 1.21 8.04 7.18
CA TRP A 133 0.16 9.04 6.97
C TRP A 133 -1.15 8.55 7.57
N LYS A 134 -1.58 9.21 8.67
CA LYS A 134 -2.70 8.72 9.49
C LYS A 134 -4.03 8.59 8.72
N PRO A 135 -4.41 9.56 7.85
CA PRO A 135 -5.64 9.45 7.05
C PRO A 135 -5.61 8.34 5.98
N THR A 136 -4.44 7.85 5.56
CA THR A 136 -4.33 6.72 4.63
C THR A 136 -4.84 5.45 5.31
N THR A 137 -5.71 4.70 4.63
CA THR A 137 -6.36 3.48 5.16
C THR A 137 -6.04 2.22 4.37
N GLU A 138 -5.63 2.37 3.11
CA GLU A 138 -5.39 1.25 2.21
C GLU A 138 -4.04 1.36 1.52
N VAL A 139 -3.44 0.20 1.23
CA VAL A 139 -2.23 0.06 0.41
C VAL A 139 -2.36 -1.14 -0.50
N GLY A 140 -1.84 -1.03 -1.71
CA GLY A 140 -1.66 -2.14 -2.63
C GLY A 140 -0.37 -1.96 -3.41
N CYS A 141 0.41 -3.02 -3.54
CA CYS A 141 1.73 -2.96 -4.16
C CYS A 141 1.90 -4.03 -5.22
N ALA A 142 2.84 -3.79 -6.13
CA ALA A 142 3.29 -4.75 -7.11
C ALA A 142 4.80 -4.64 -7.30
N GLU A 143 5.42 -5.79 -7.53
CA GLU A 143 6.84 -5.93 -7.84
C GLU A 143 7.00 -6.52 -9.23
N VAL A 144 7.91 -5.96 -10.03
CA VAL A 144 8.23 -6.42 -11.39
C VAL A 144 9.74 -6.42 -11.59
N SER A 145 10.25 -7.52 -12.15
CA SER A 145 11.65 -7.62 -12.58
C SER A 145 11.78 -7.28 -14.07
N GLY A 146 12.73 -6.44 -14.40
CA GLY A 146 13.03 -6.08 -15.79
C GLY A 146 14.39 -5.41 -15.94
N ASN A 147 15.09 -5.67 -17.03
CA ASN A 147 16.39 -5.05 -17.33
C ASN A 147 17.44 -5.20 -16.20
N GLY A 148 17.46 -6.35 -15.51
CA GLY A 148 18.37 -6.62 -14.39
C GLY A 148 18.03 -5.85 -13.11
N ARG A 149 16.84 -5.32 -12.99
CA ARG A 149 16.33 -4.58 -11.82
C ARG A 149 15.01 -5.15 -11.34
N ASP A 150 14.79 -5.06 -10.03
CA ASP A 150 13.47 -5.18 -9.43
C ASP A 150 12.93 -3.80 -9.12
N ILE A 151 11.64 -3.61 -9.41
CA ILE A 151 10.92 -2.36 -9.19
C ILE A 151 9.72 -2.68 -8.33
N LEU A 152 9.62 -2.02 -7.16
CA LEU A 152 8.43 -2.07 -6.31
C LEU A 152 7.67 -0.75 -6.44
N VAL A 153 6.37 -0.85 -6.68
CA VAL A 153 5.42 0.26 -6.63
C VAL A 153 4.40 -0.01 -5.54
N CYS A 154 4.17 0.95 -4.66
CA CYS A 154 3.03 0.92 -3.75
C CYS A 154 2.11 2.11 -3.99
N ARG A 155 0.81 1.85 -4.03
CA ARG A 155 -0.27 2.84 -4.11
C ARG A 155 -1.00 2.91 -2.78
N TYR A 156 -1.42 4.11 -2.40
CA TYR A 156 -2.03 4.40 -1.11
C TYR A 156 -3.32 5.19 -1.28
N SER A 157 -4.35 4.87 -0.51
CA SER A 157 -5.62 5.60 -0.53
C SER A 157 -6.15 5.83 0.90
N PRO A 158 -6.63 7.04 1.23
CA PRO A 158 -6.34 8.32 0.57
C PRO A 158 -4.84 8.64 0.47
N PRO A 159 -4.41 9.56 -0.42
CA PRO A 159 -3.00 9.92 -0.53
C PRO A 159 -2.47 10.58 0.73
N GLY A 160 -1.20 10.37 1.00
CA GLY A 160 -0.45 11.12 1.99
C GLY A 160 0.34 12.28 1.41
N ASN A 161 1.22 12.83 2.24
CA ASN A 161 2.16 13.90 1.88
C ASN A 161 1.46 15.15 1.34
N LEU A 162 0.34 15.53 1.98
CA LEU A 162 -0.42 16.71 1.62
C LEU A 162 0.24 17.95 2.26
N VAL A 163 0.58 18.91 1.41
CA VAL A 163 1.21 20.17 1.86
C VAL A 163 0.29 20.91 2.84
N GLY A 164 0.85 21.30 3.97
CA GLY A 164 0.11 21.96 5.03
C GLY A 164 -0.51 21.02 6.09
N GLU A 165 -0.44 19.73 5.91
CA GLU A 165 -0.97 18.72 6.84
C GLU A 165 0.15 17.99 7.60
N LYS A 166 -0.21 17.31 8.69
CA LYS A 166 0.70 16.49 9.47
C LYS A 166 0.53 15.02 9.13
N PRO A 167 1.60 14.19 9.17
CA PRO A 167 1.49 12.75 9.00
C PRO A 167 0.60 12.10 10.08
N TYR A 168 0.72 12.54 11.35
CA TYR A 168 -0.10 12.10 12.51
C TYR A 168 -0.06 13.07 13.68
#